data_9318eb6935c07b8b80d5806f890b41b2
#
_entry.id   9318eb6935c07b8b80d5806f890b41b2
#
_cell.length_a   1.000
_cell.length_b   1.000
_cell.length_c   1.000
_cell.angle_alpha   90.00
_cell.angle_beta   90.00
_cell.angle_gamma   90.00
#
_symmetry.space_group_name_H-M   'P 1'
#
loop_
_entity.id
_entity.type
_entity.pdbx_description
1 polymer ?
#
loop_
_entity_poly.entity_id
_entity_poly.type
_entity_poly.pdbx_seq_one_letter_code
_entity_poly.pdbx_strand_id
1 'polypeptide(L)'
;MKKFLAGVARAILLRGNTIIGVANTLITSGFDFTIASEEIRGGQGNGLFGKYFHDSALNVTIEDAMFNLEYVAASLGTTLRQGGLSFKEEESTVATAKQIPLSTTPLALEGSLVAWYSKPGQDNWITGTVKTANGKYYIDVEAATVGEKYCIKYFWQNENAESIVIPVQYVPAELHVILINDEFSGEAIDSIDTTAIGRLITDIPRLQLAGEQNLALSATGAATTSLSGSALAVASDATSCETDAYYGTMTEEIFGATWQDNVVALAIEDNDIQLATSATATLSVYAVYGGNKASQKKDNSNFTFTVVGGSSSIITVDTTGLVTAKGTGSAYVQVTLTGKDNVAPAYAQVTVA
;
A
#
# COMPACT_ATOMS: atom_id res chain seq x y z
N MET A 1 -18.94 -6.17 -17.93
CA MET A 1 -18.13 -4.96 -18.24
C MET A 1 -16.68 -5.39 -18.32
N LYS A 2 -15.93 -4.97 -19.34
CA LYS A 2 -14.49 -5.23 -19.42
C LYS A 2 -13.79 -4.21 -18.53
N LYS A 3 -12.85 -4.67 -17.69
CA LYS A 3 -12.07 -3.86 -16.76
C LYS A 3 -10.60 -3.95 -17.11
N PHE A 4 -9.85 -2.88 -16.94
CA PHE A 4 -8.40 -2.86 -17.04
C PHE A 4 -7.79 -2.18 -15.85
N LEU A 5 -6.66 -2.70 -15.42
CA LEU A 5 -5.70 -2.00 -14.58
C LEU A 5 -4.77 -1.23 -15.52
N ALA A 6 -4.71 0.08 -15.40
CA ALA A 6 -3.85 0.92 -16.22
C ALA A 6 -2.93 1.77 -15.34
N GLY A 7 -1.68 1.93 -15.82
CA GLY A 7 -0.67 2.69 -15.11
C GLY A 7 0.04 1.88 -14.01
N VAL A 8 0.77 2.61 -13.16
CA VAL A 8 1.48 2.08 -12.01
C VAL A 8 0.66 2.27 -10.73
N ALA A 9 0.92 1.46 -9.72
CA ALA A 9 0.27 1.63 -8.41
C ALA A 9 0.71 2.94 -7.74
N ARG A 10 -0.13 3.45 -6.84
CA ARG A 10 0.30 4.32 -5.75
C ARG A 10 0.69 3.44 -4.58
N ALA A 11 1.83 3.72 -3.95
CA ALA A 11 2.29 2.94 -2.81
C ALA A 11 2.21 3.75 -1.51
N ILE A 12 1.72 3.13 -0.45
CA ILE A 12 1.79 3.65 0.91
C ILE A 12 2.71 2.69 1.67
N LEU A 13 3.77 3.25 2.24
CA LEU A 13 4.79 2.50 2.97
C LEU A 13 4.72 2.89 4.44
N LEU A 14 4.56 1.88 5.31
CA LEU A 14 4.51 2.09 6.74
C LEU A 14 5.62 1.28 7.43
N ARG A 15 6.19 1.86 8.46
CA ARG A 15 7.09 1.19 9.40
C ARG A 15 6.41 1.16 10.78
N GLY A 16 5.91 -0.01 11.16
CA GLY A 16 4.96 -0.11 12.26
C GLY A 16 3.69 0.70 11.95
N ASN A 17 3.35 1.66 12.80
CA ASN A 17 2.17 2.52 12.61
C ASN A 17 2.49 3.89 11.97
N THR A 18 3.73 4.10 11.52
CA THR A 18 4.16 5.39 10.95
C THR A 18 4.28 5.29 9.44
N ILE A 19 3.64 6.19 8.71
CA ILE A 19 3.83 6.32 7.27
C ILE A 19 5.22 6.91 7.04
N ILE A 20 6.07 6.17 6.33
CA ILE A 20 7.42 6.60 5.93
C ILE A 20 7.45 7.14 4.51
N GLY A 21 6.44 6.83 3.71
CA GLY A 21 6.36 7.33 2.36
C GLY A 21 5.00 7.09 1.72
N VAL A 22 4.60 8.02 0.86
CA VAL A 22 3.47 7.88 -0.06
C VAL A 22 4.01 8.15 -1.47
N ALA A 23 4.21 7.09 -2.24
CA ALA A 23 4.76 7.18 -3.58
C ALA A 23 3.62 7.28 -4.61
N ASN A 24 3.46 8.47 -5.17
CA ASN A 24 2.53 8.75 -6.26
C ASN A 24 3.25 8.90 -7.62
N THR A 25 4.57 8.77 -7.63
CA THR A 25 5.46 9.00 -8.78
C THR A 25 6.20 7.72 -9.20
N LEU A 26 5.57 6.57 -8.95
CA LEU A 26 6.15 5.28 -9.32
C LEU A 26 6.35 5.17 -10.83
N ILE A 27 7.48 4.60 -11.23
CA ILE A 27 7.77 4.18 -12.61
C ILE A 27 7.32 2.74 -12.80
N THR A 28 7.62 1.89 -11.82
CA THR A 28 7.21 0.50 -11.82
C THR A 28 6.69 0.09 -10.45
N SER A 29 5.72 -0.81 -10.45
CA SER A 29 5.27 -1.52 -9.27
C SER A 29 4.85 -2.91 -9.70
N GLY A 30 5.35 -3.92 -9.04
CA GLY A 30 5.07 -5.30 -9.38
C GLY A 30 5.19 -6.22 -8.18
N PHE A 31 4.54 -7.36 -8.31
CA PHE A 31 4.67 -8.46 -7.36
C PHE A 31 4.68 -9.78 -8.13
N ASP A 32 5.55 -10.68 -7.70
CA ASP A 32 5.72 -12.00 -8.30
C ASP A 32 5.35 -13.06 -7.28
N PHE A 33 4.36 -13.90 -7.64
CA PHE A 33 4.02 -15.10 -6.90
C PHE A 33 4.80 -16.28 -7.46
N THR A 34 5.55 -16.95 -6.61
CA THR A 34 6.30 -18.14 -6.99
C THR A 34 5.97 -19.30 -6.06
N ILE A 35 5.96 -20.52 -6.61
CA ILE A 35 5.82 -21.75 -5.87
C ILE A 35 6.65 -22.84 -6.54
N ALA A 36 7.43 -23.55 -5.76
CA ALA A 36 8.16 -24.71 -6.22
C ALA A 36 7.23 -25.94 -6.26
N SER A 37 7.51 -26.88 -7.16
CA SER A 37 6.77 -28.13 -7.21
C SER A 37 7.69 -29.29 -7.57
N GLU A 38 7.45 -30.45 -6.94
CA GLU A 38 8.10 -31.72 -7.25
C GLU A 38 7.09 -32.72 -7.79
N GLU A 39 7.52 -33.49 -8.79
CA GLU A 39 6.70 -34.52 -9.41
C GLU A 39 6.89 -35.85 -8.70
N ILE A 40 5.79 -36.47 -8.27
CA ILE A 40 5.77 -37.81 -7.71
C ILE A 40 5.53 -38.79 -8.85
N ARG A 41 6.58 -39.52 -9.25
CA ARG A 41 6.58 -40.49 -10.33
C ARG A 41 6.90 -41.87 -9.83
N GLY A 42 6.37 -42.93 -10.51
CA GLY A 42 6.67 -44.31 -10.14
C GLY A 42 5.96 -45.34 -11.00
N GLY A 43 6.14 -46.60 -10.63
CA GLY A 43 5.56 -47.74 -11.35
C GLY A 43 6.28 -48.06 -12.67
N GLN A 44 5.79 -49.12 -13.34
CA GLN A 44 6.31 -49.57 -14.63
C GLN A 44 5.90 -48.53 -15.70
N GLY A 45 6.89 -47.83 -16.32
CA GLY A 45 6.67 -46.73 -17.27
C GLY A 45 6.81 -45.32 -16.65
N ASN A 46 7.19 -45.22 -15.36
CA ASN A 46 7.48 -43.94 -14.66
C ASN A 46 6.35 -42.90 -14.77
N GLY A 47 5.10 -43.33 -14.63
CA GLY A 47 3.93 -42.46 -14.71
C GLY A 47 3.91 -41.36 -13.64
N LEU A 48 3.35 -40.18 -13.97
CA LEU A 48 3.15 -39.12 -13.02
C LEU A 48 1.93 -39.42 -12.16
N PHE A 49 2.12 -39.57 -10.84
CA PHE A 49 1.06 -39.82 -9.88
C PHE A 49 0.51 -38.54 -9.23
N GLY A 50 1.35 -37.50 -9.13
CA GLY A 50 0.94 -36.24 -8.53
C GLY A 50 2.07 -35.22 -8.54
N LYS A 51 1.76 -34.01 -8.06
CA LYS A 51 2.72 -32.94 -7.80
C LYS A 51 2.60 -32.49 -6.36
N TYR A 52 3.72 -32.30 -5.69
CA TYR A 52 3.83 -31.71 -4.38
C TYR A 52 4.32 -30.27 -4.53
N PHE A 53 3.57 -29.32 -3.97
CA PHE A 53 3.89 -27.90 -4.03
C PHE A 53 4.46 -27.45 -2.68
N HIS A 54 5.56 -26.68 -2.72
CA HIS A 54 6.27 -26.18 -1.55
C HIS A 54 6.97 -24.86 -1.86
N ASP A 55 7.55 -24.19 -0.86
CA ASP A 55 8.36 -22.98 -0.98
C ASP A 55 7.69 -21.85 -1.77
N SER A 56 6.45 -21.52 -1.35
CA SER A 56 5.76 -20.35 -1.91
C SER A 56 6.44 -19.05 -1.48
N ALA A 57 6.52 -18.07 -2.36
CA ALA A 57 7.04 -16.74 -2.07
C ALA A 57 6.25 -15.66 -2.81
N LEU A 58 6.18 -14.49 -2.20
CA LEU A 58 5.67 -13.26 -2.79
C LEU A 58 6.78 -12.21 -2.72
N ASN A 59 7.28 -11.82 -3.89
CA ASN A 59 8.29 -10.77 -4.02
C ASN A 59 7.63 -9.49 -4.54
N VAL A 60 8.07 -8.35 -4.01
CA VAL A 60 7.55 -7.02 -4.37
C VAL A 60 8.71 -6.17 -4.85
N THR A 61 8.48 -5.42 -5.93
CA THR A 61 9.42 -4.44 -6.46
C THR A 61 8.67 -3.14 -6.73
N ILE A 62 9.21 -2.05 -6.22
CA ILE A 62 8.69 -0.69 -6.39
C ILE A 62 9.85 0.19 -6.84
N GLU A 63 9.66 0.97 -7.90
CA GLU A 63 10.63 1.96 -8.35
C GLU A 63 9.95 3.33 -8.45
N ASP A 64 10.50 4.30 -7.73
CA ASP A 64 10.01 5.68 -7.69
C ASP A 64 10.91 6.59 -8.54
N ALA A 65 10.29 7.47 -9.33
CA ALA A 65 10.99 8.49 -10.10
C ALA A 65 11.67 9.54 -9.21
N MET A 66 11.24 9.66 -7.96
CA MET A 66 11.77 10.63 -7.01
C MET A 66 12.74 9.98 -6.03
N PHE A 67 13.84 10.69 -5.76
CA PHE A 67 14.75 10.30 -4.70
C PHE A 67 14.11 10.52 -3.33
N ASN A 68 14.14 9.49 -2.49
CA ASN A 68 13.67 9.56 -1.11
C ASN A 68 14.71 8.95 -0.17
N LEU A 69 15.28 9.80 0.71
CA LEU A 69 16.30 9.37 1.67
C LEU A 69 15.76 8.39 2.71
N GLU A 70 14.45 8.44 2.99
CA GLU A 70 13.79 7.54 3.94
C GLU A 70 13.69 6.11 3.40
N TYR A 71 13.52 5.93 2.08
CA TYR A 71 13.57 4.62 1.44
C TYR A 71 14.97 3.99 1.56
N VAL A 72 16.01 4.82 1.37
CA VAL A 72 17.40 4.37 1.59
C VAL A 72 17.62 3.99 3.05
N ALA A 73 17.13 4.80 3.99
CA ALA A 73 17.20 4.51 5.41
C ALA A 73 16.50 3.19 5.78
N ALA A 74 15.30 2.95 5.23
CA ALA A 74 14.57 1.71 5.44
C ALA A 74 15.33 0.48 4.92
N SER A 75 15.91 0.57 3.72
CA SER A 75 16.71 -0.51 3.14
C SER A 75 17.98 -0.83 3.96
N LEU A 76 18.56 0.17 4.63
CA LEU A 76 19.67 0.01 5.55
C LEU A 76 19.23 -0.30 6.99
N GLY A 77 17.92 -0.40 7.26
CA GLY A 77 17.41 -0.62 8.62
C GLY A 77 17.69 0.52 9.59
N THR A 78 18.02 1.70 9.07
CA THR A 78 18.30 2.91 9.88
C THR A 78 17.12 3.86 9.91
N THR A 79 17.27 4.99 10.57
CA THR A 79 16.28 6.07 10.60
C THR A 79 16.92 7.38 10.22
N LEU A 80 16.13 8.31 9.71
CA LEU A 80 16.56 9.69 9.50
C LEU A 80 16.93 10.34 10.84
N ARG A 81 17.98 11.14 10.78
CA ARG A 81 18.44 11.96 11.90
C ARG A 81 18.38 13.42 11.49
N GLN A 82 17.87 14.24 12.39
CA GLN A 82 17.94 15.69 12.24
C GLN A 82 19.38 16.17 12.40
N GLY A 83 19.82 17.02 11.49
CA GLY A 83 21.18 17.51 11.44
C GLY A 83 22.13 16.63 10.61
N GLY A 84 23.08 17.27 9.98
CA GLY A 84 24.06 16.56 9.16
C GLY A 84 25.16 17.46 8.62
N LEU A 85 26.13 16.80 8.00
CA LEU A 85 27.21 17.47 7.31
C LEU A 85 26.67 18.19 6.08
N SER A 86 26.91 19.50 5.99
CA SER A 86 26.56 20.31 4.83
C SER A 86 27.81 20.97 4.27
N PHE A 87 27.79 21.16 2.97
CA PHE A 87 28.83 21.87 2.24
C PHE A 87 28.36 23.28 1.92
N LYS A 88 29.18 24.29 2.22
CA LYS A 88 28.85 25.67 1.95
C LYS A 88 29.78 26.26 0.92
N GLU A 89 29.19 26.91 -0.05
CA GLU A 89 29.88 27.74 -1.05
C GLU A 89 29.28 29.15 -0.95
N GLU A 90 30.14 30.12 -0.70
CA GLU A 90 29.68 31.51 -0.60
C GLU A 90 30.77 32.49 -1.11
N GLU A 91 30.35 33.69 -1.53
CA GLU A 91 31.24 34.81 -1.76
C GLU A 91 31.36 35.62 -0.48
N SER A 92 32.56 35.88 -0.04
CA SER A 92 32.84 36.64 1.17
C SER A 92 33.68 37.86 0.86
N THR A 93 33.31 38.99 1.45
CA THR A 93 34.05 40.24 1.33
C THR A 93 34.90 40.50 2.58
N VAL A 94 36.14 40.78 2.40
CA VAL A 94 37.09 41.04 3.47
C VAL A 94 36.72 42.35 4.17
N ALA A 95 36.29 42.29 5.41
CA ALA A 95 35.95 43.42 6.26
C ALA A 95 37.15 43.89 7.11
N THR A 96 38.02 42.96 7.48
CA THR A 96 39.25 43.22 8.26
C THR A 96 40.41 42.58 7.51
N ALA A 97 41.50 43.36 7.33
CA ALA A 97 42.68 42.88 6.61
C ALA A 97 43.16 41.52 7.16
N LYS A 98 43.58 40.63 6.25
CA LYS A 98 44.02 39.27 6.49
C LYS A 98 42.93 38.30 6.94
N GLN A 99 41.66 38.73 7.05
CA GLN A 99 40.57 37.92 7.54
C GLN A 99 39.48 37.79 6.47
N ILE A 100 39.31 36.60 5.89
CA ILE A 100 38.19 36.27 5.03
C ILE A 100 37.09 35.68 5.93
N PRO A 101 35.98 36.41 6.19
CA PRO A 101 34.98 35.97 7.15
C PRO A 101 34.18 34.79 6.65
N LEU A 102 33.83 33.86 7.55
CA LEU A 102 32.92 32.75 7.34
C LEU A 102 31.55 33.08 7.95
N SER A 103 30.47 32.73 7.28
CA SER A 103 29.14 33.08 7.74
C SER A 103 28.57 32.11 8.79
N THR A 104 29.14 30.88 8.86
CA THR A 104 28.74 29.86 9.83
C THR A 104 29.98 29.21 10.48
N THR A 105 29.77 28.47 11.56
CA THR A 105 30.82 27.70 12.24
C THR A 105 31.28 26.53 11.34
N PRO A 106 32.53 26.50 10.88
CA PRO A 106 33.04 25.37 10.12
C PRO A 106 33.14 24.11 10.98
N LEU A 107 33.02 22.96 10.34
CA LEU A 107 33.25 21.67 11.00
C LEU A 107 34.76 21.32 10.96
N ALA A 108 35.27 20.80 12.06
CA ALA A 108 36.64 20.28 12.09
C ALA A 108 36.75 18.99 11.26
N LEU A 109 37.68 18.98 10.31
CA LEU A 109 38.10 17.78 9.57
C LEU A 109 39.41 17.30 10.15
N GLU A 110 39.44 16.02 10.56
CA GLU A 110 40.64 15.42 11.20
C GLU A 110 41.22 16.25 12.36
N GLY A 111 40.31 16.87 13.14
CA GLY A 111 40.70 17.70 14.29
C GLY A 111 41.11 19.14 13.95
N SER A 112 41.11 19.53 12.70
CA SER A 112 41.49 20.87 12.27
C SER A 112 40.31 21.59 11.58
N LEU A 113 40.11 22.89 11.88
CA LEU A 113 39.16 23.72 11.17
C LEU A 113 39.78 24.15 9.85
N VAL A 114 39.21 23.69 8.74
CA VAL A 114 39.73 23.94 7.39
C VAL A 114 38.64 24.54 6.52
N ALA A 115 39.03 25.48 5.69
CA ALA A 115 38.21 26.04 4.61
C ALA A 115 39.10 26.29 3.37
N TRP A 116 38.49 26.28 2.23
CA TRP A 116 39.16 26.57 0.96
C TRP A 116 38.71 27.92 0.46
N TYR A 117 39.64 28.65 -0.14
CA TYR A 117 39.35 29.95 -0.73
C TYR A 117 39.98 30.10 -2.10
N SER A 118 39.36 30.92 -2.94
CA SER A 118 39.88 31.32 -4.26
C SER A 118 39.43 32.74 -4.60
N LYS A 119 40.10 33.42 -5.52
CA LYS A 119 39.60 34.68 -6.08
C LYS A 119 38.43 34.40 -7.03
N PRO A 120 37.42 35.29 -7.10
CA PRO A 120 36.34 35.15 -8.05
C PRO A 120 36.83 34.96 -9.49
N GLY A 121 36.24 33.96 -10.18
CA GLY A 121 36.63 33.62 -11.56
C GLY A 121 37.90 32.79 -11.70
N GLN A 122 38.53 32.38 -10.60
CA GLN A 122 39.68 31.49 -10.60
C GLN A 122 39.31 30.13 -10.04
N ASP A 123 39.83 29.05 -10.61
CA ASP A 123 39.62 27.67 -10.13
C ASP A 123 40.85 27.14 -9.37
N ASN A 124 41.61 28.03 -8.75
CA ASN A 124 42.74 27.71 -7.92
C ASN A 124 42.36 27.78 -6.43
N TRP A 125 41.93 26.66 -5.86
CA TRP A 125 41.49 26.54 -4.47
C TRP A 125 42.68 26.34 -3.53
N ILE A 126 42.84 27.28 -2.58
CA ILE A 126 43.92 27.24 -1.58
C ILE A 126 43.29 26.83 -0.24
N THR A 127 43.92 25.89 0.44
CA THR A 127 43.52 25.51 1.79
C THR A 127 43.97 26.56 2.80
N GLY A 128 42.99 27.11 3.53
CA GLY A 128 43.22 28.12 4.55
C GLY A 128 43.01 27.59 5.96
N THR A 129 43.81 28.08 6.88
CA THR A 129 43.61 27.76 8.31
C THR A 129 42.51 28.68 8.86
N VAL A 130 41.53 28.09 9.47
CA VAL A 130 40.42 28.83 10.11
C VAL A 130 40.83 29.26 11.51
N LYS A 131 40.63 30.52 11.85
CA LYS A 131 40.82 31.10 13.17
C LYS A 131 39.54 31.74 13.69
N THR A 132 39.52 32.05 14.96
CA THR A 132 38.38 32.67 15.64
C THR A 132 38.79 34.00 16.25
N ALA A 133 38.01 35.05 16.02
CA ALA A 133 38.13 36.33 16.70
C ALA A 133 36.75 36.88 17.05
N ASN A 134 36.55 37.31 18.27
CA ASN A 134 35.27 37.86 18.76
C ASN A 134 34.04 36.96 18.49
N GLY A 135 34.24 35.64 18.61
CA GLY A 135 33.17 34.65 18.38
C GLY A 135 32.82 34.44 16.92
N LYS A 136 33.57 35.01 15.95
CA LYS A 136 33.41 34.79 14.51
C LYS A 136 34.58 34.04 13.94
N TYR A 137 34.30 33.18 12.95
CA TYR A 137 35.32 32.41 12.24
C TYR A 137 35.75 33.12 10.99
N TYR A 138 37.04 33.00 10.63
CA TYR A 138 37.63 33.55 9.44
C TYR A 138 38.81 32.71 8.96
N ILE A 139 39.09 32.76 7.67
CA ILE A 139 40.34 32.20 7.11
C ILE A 139 41.42 33.25 7.22
N ASP A 140 42.56 32.91 7.80
CA ASP A 140 43.76 33.77 7.95
C ASP A 140 44.56 33.78 6.64
N VAL A 141 44.53 34.89 5.91
CA VAL A 141 45.21 35.02 4.63
C VAL A 141 46.00 36.32 4.60
N GLU A 142 47.32 36.25 4.66
CA GLU A 142 48.21 37.41 4.76
C GLU A 142 48.01 38.46 3.66
N ALA A 143 47.67 38.01 2.44
CA ALA A 143 47.47 38.86 1.27
C ALA A 143 46.06 39.46 1.14
N ALA A 144 45.10 39.10 2.04
CA ALA A 144 43.74 39.58 1.91
C ALA A 144 43.60 41.01 2.41
N THR A 145 43.13 41.90 1.53
CA THR A 145 42.93 43.34 1.80
C THR A 145 41.46 43.67 1.92
N VAL A 146 41.14 44.70 2.70
CA VAL A 146 39.77 45.17 2.91
C VAL A 146 39.09 45.54 1.60
N GLY A 147 37.86 45.04 1.40
CA GLY A 147 37.07 45.25 0.19
C GLY A 147 37.25 44.19 -0.89
N GLU A 148 38.29 43.35 -0.77
CA GLU A 148 38.44 42.22 -1.69
C GLU A 148 37.40 41.16 -1.48
N LYS A 149 37.06 40.47 -2.57
CA LYS A 149 36.12 39.36 -2.58
C LYS A 149 36.82 38.04 -2.79
N TYR A 150 36.37 37.01 -2.08
CA TYR A 150 36.82 35.63 -2.18
C TYR A 150 35.65 34.69 -2.26
N CYS A 151 35.74 33.69 -3.12
CA CYS A 151 34.88 32.50 -3.07
C CYS A 151 35.42 31.55 -2.01
N ILE A 152 34.59 31.07 -1.11
CA ILE A 152 34.98 30.18 -0.03
C ILE A 152 34.13 28.93 -0.02
N LYS A 153 34.74 27.82 0.39
CA LYS A 153 34.11 26.50 0.51
C LYS A 153 34.49 25.88 1.84
N TYR A 154 33.54 25.34 2.55
CA TYR A 154 33.81 24.63 3.79
C TYR A 154 32.66 23.74 4.20
N PHE A 155 32.94 22.76 5.06
CA PHE A 155 31.91 21.94 5.69
C PHE A 155 31.45 22.55 6.99
N TRP A 156 30.18 22.39 7.28
CA TRP A 156 29.55 22.85 8.52
C TRP A 156 28.46 21.90 8.97
N GLN A 157 28.14 21.91 10.28
CA GLN A 157 27.02 21.15 10.83
C GLN A 157 25.75 21.94 10.61
N ASN A 158 24.84 21.37 9.80
CA ASN A 158 23.56 21.98 9.50
C ASN A 158 22.46 21.25 10.26
N GLU A 159 21.80 21.94 11.19
CA GLU A 159 20.72 21.40 12.00
C GLU A 159 19.43 21.18 11.20
N ASN A 160 19.26 21.84 10.07
CA ASN A 160 18.12 21.71 9.17
C ASN A 160 18.31 20.62 8.10
N ALA A 161 19.48 20.00 8.05
CA ALA A 161 19.73 18.88 7.15
C ALA A 161 19.16 17.58 7.74
N GLU A 162 18.87 16.64 6.89
CA GLU A 162 18.57 15.27 7.28
C GLU A 162 19.74 14.37 6.88
N SER A 163 20.05 13.41 7.70
CA SER A 163 21.14 12.48 7.46
C SER A 163 20.79 11.05 7.87
N ILE A 164 21.47 10.09 7.26
CA ILE A 164 21.42 8.69 7.65
C ILE A 164 22.82 8.20 7.97
N VAL A 165 22.91 7.23 8.86
CA VAL A 165 24.14 6.49 9.09
C VAL A 165 24.13 5.25 8.21
N ILE A 166 25.21 5.02 7.47
CA ILE A 166 25.42 3.79 6.70
C ILE A 166 26.22 2.84 7.59
N PRO A 167 25.60 1.82 8.20
CA PRO A 167 26.31 0.90 9.09
C PRO A 167 27.11 -0.14 8.32
N VAL A 168 28.15 -0.68 8.92
CA VAL A 168 28.94 -1.78 8.34
C VAL A 168 28.15 -3.08 8.28
N GLN A 169 27.29 -3.29 9.27
CA GLN A 169 26.37 -4.41 9.34
C GLN A 169 24.96 -3.85 9.55
N TYR A 170 24.01 -4.32 8.77
CA TYR A 170 22.63 -3.85 8.84
C TYR A 170 21.63 -4.98 8.57
N VAL A 171 20.44 -4.79 9.11
CA VAL A 171 19.28 -5.61 8.84
C VAL A 171 18.24 -4.68 8.23
N PRO A 172 17.82 -4.92 6.97
CA PRO A 172 16.81 -4.11 6.33
C PRO A 172 15.51 -4.05 7.13
N ALA A 173 14.78 -2.97 7.01
CA ALA A 173 13.51 -2.81 7.71
C ALA A 173 12.44 -3.76 7.16
N GLU A 174 11.54 -4.17 8.04
CA GLU A 174 10.25 -4.75 7.68
C GLU A 174 9.24 -3.62 7.49
N LEU A 175 8.52 -3.61 6.38
CA LEU A 175 7.52 -2.62 6.04
C LEU A 175 6.15 -3.25 5.83
N HIS A 176 5.11 -2.50 6.14
CA HIS A 176 3.77 -2.75 5.66
C HIS A 176 3.57 -1.94 4.37
N VAL A 177 3.22 -2.60 3.28
CA VAL A 177 3.12 -2.01 1.95
C VAL A 177 1.69 -2.15 1.45
N ILE A 178 1.09 -1.03 1.06
CA ILE A 178 -0.22 -0.99 0.43
C ILE A 178 -0.06 -0.41 -0.97
N LEU A 179 -0.39 -1.20 -1.98
CA LEU A 179 -0.39 -0.79 -3.38
C LEU A 179 -1.83 -0.56 -3.84
N ILE A 180 -2.08 0.57 -4.49
CA ILE A 180 -3.40 0.98 -4.97
C ILE A 180 -3.32 1.24 -6.47
N ASN A 181 -3.99 0.40 -7.26
CA ASN A 181 -4.10 0.54 -8.71
C ASN A 181 -5.54 0.92 -9.08
N ASP A 182 -5.71 1.97 -9.86
CA ASP A 182 -7.02 2.38 -10.34
C ASP A 182 -7.48 1.47 -11.50
N GLU A 183 -8.79 1.12 -11.50
CA GLU A 183 -9.46 0.34 -12.53
C GLU A 183 -10.28 1.23 -13.44
N PHE A 184 -10.24 0.94 -14.73
CA PHE A 184 -10.96 1.68 -15.76
C PHE A 184 -11.87 0.75 -16.56
N SER A 185 -12.95 1.31 -17.15
CA SER A 185 -13.81 0.58 -18.07
C SER A 185 -13.55 1.00 -19.51
N GLY A 186 -13.73 0.09 -20.44
CA GLY A 186 -13.63 0.36 -21.86
C GLY A 186 -13.82 -0.89 -22.72
N GLU A 187 -14.08 -0.72 -24.00
CA GLU A 187 -14.18 -1.83 -24.97
C GLU A 187 -12.89 -2.02 -25.76
N ALA A 188 -12.09 -0.96 -25.90
CA ALA A 188 -10.79 -0.97 -26.57
C ALA A 188 -9.78 -0.15 -25.75
N ILE A 189 -8.48 -0.43 -25.93
CA ILE A 189 -7.40 0.26 -25.19
C ILE A 189 -7.33 1.75 -25.52
N ASP A 190 -7.70 2.14 -26.74
CA ASP A 190 -7.74 3.52 -27.21
C ASP A 190 -8.96 4.32 -26.74
N SER A 191 -9.92 3.66 -26.09
CA SER A 191 -11.15 4.24 -25.54
C SER A 191 -11.26 4.05 -24.03
N ILE A 192 -10.13 4.12 -23.32
CA ILE A 192 -10.12 4.09 -21.86
C ILE A 192 -10.80 5.35 -21.34
N ASP A 193 -11.88 5.16 -20.59
CA ASP A 193 -12.51 6.25 -19.84
C ASP A 193 -11.48 6.80 -18.84
N THR A 194 -11.34 8.13 -18.81
CA THR A 194 -10.41 8.79 -17.88
C THR A 194 -10.91 8.76 -16.43
N THR A 195 -12.15 8.34 -16.23
CA THR A 195 -12.74 8.19 -14.89
C THR A 195 -12.52 6.78 -14.39
N ALA A 196 -11.80 6.63 -13.29
CA ALA A 196 -11.67 5.36 -12.62
C ALA A 196 -13.02 4.85 -12.11
N ILE A 197 -13.34 3.58 -12.39
CA ILE A 197 -14.58 2.92 -11.94
C ILE A 197 -14.38 2.13 -10.64
N GLY A 198 -13.15 1.90 -10.25
CA GLY A 198 -12.79 1.14 -9.07
C GLY A 198 -11.29 1.20 -8.82
N ARG A 199 -10.84 0.35 -7.93
CA ARG A 199 -9.41 0.16 -7.64
C ARG A 199 -9.13 -1.22 -7.09
N LEU A 200 -7.93 -1.71 -7.39
CA LEU A 200 -7.34 -2.88 -6.78
C LEU A 200 -6.40 -2.43 -5.66
N ILE A 201 -6.66 -2.87 -4.44
CA ILE A 201 -5.83 -2.61 -3.26
C ILE A 201 -5.12 -3.91 -2.93
N THR A 202 -3.78 -3.89 -2.98
CA THR A 202 -2.93 -5.00 -2.53
C THR A 202 -2.30 -4.60 -1.21
N ASP A 203 -2.64 -5.31 -0.15
CA ASP A 203 -2.16 -5.09 1.20
C ASP A 203 -1.19 -6.19 1.59
N ILE A 204 0.06 -5.81 1.88
CA ILE A 204 1.16 -6.71 2.26
C ILE A 204 1.64 -6.26 3.64
N PRO A 205 1.12 -6.86 4.74
CA PRO A 205 1.38 -6.40 6.09
C PRO A 205 2.84 -6.49 6.52
N ARG A 206 3.60 -7.44 5.95
CA ARG A 206 4.98 -7.72 6.34
C ARG A 206 5.84 -7.94 5.10
N LEU A 207 6.52 -6.91 4.62
CA LEU A 207 7.51 -6.99 3.57
C LEU A 207 8.90 -6.79 4.15
N GLN A 208 9.74 -7.83 4.14
CA GLN A 208 11.15 -7.75 4.49
C GLN A 208 11.92 -7.22 3.28
N LEU A 209 12.53 -6.04 3.41
CA LEU A 209 13.34 -5.47 2.34
C LEU A 209 14.60 -6.29 2.09
N ALA A 210 15.04 -6.34 0.83
CA ALA A 210 16.24 -7.07 0.42
C ALA A 210 17.55 -6.39 0.85
N GLY A 211 17.50 -5.08 1.18
CA GLY A 211 18.68 -4.32 1.62
C GLY A 211 19.58 -3.85 0.49
N GLU A 212 19.27 -4.19 -0.74
CA GLU A 212 20.00 -3.70 -1.90
C GLU A 212 19.51 -2.32 -2.28
N GLN A 213 20.42 -1.35 -2.40
CA GLN A 213 20.14 -0.02 -2.91
C GLN A 213 21.18 0.34 -3.96
N ASN A 214 20.70 0.66 -5.15
CA ASN A 214 21.53 1.17 -6.22
C ASN A 214 21.09 2.59 -6.59
N LEU A 215 21.84 3.58 -6.17
CA LEU A 215 21.65 4.97 -6.57
C LEU A 215 22.53 5.28 -7.77
N ALA A 216 22.04 5.07 -8.98
CA ALA A 216 22.75 5.37 -10.20
C ALA A 216 22.54 6.85 -10.56
N LEU A 217 23.61 7.63 -10.50
CA LEU A 217 23.63 9.02 -10.92
C LEU A 217 24.21 9.11 -12.34
N SER A 218 23.49 9.71 -13.27
CA SER A 218 23.95 9.92 -14.64
C SER A 218 23.77 11.37 -15.07
N ALA A 219 24.59 11.81 -16.01
CA ALA A 219 24.54 13.18 -16.52
C ALA A 219 23.24 13.50 -17.30
N THR A 220 22.52 12.47 -17.76
CA THR A 220 21.35 12.60 -18.65
C THR A 220 20.06 12.06 -18.07
N GLY A 221 20.07 11.52 -16.84
CA GLY A 221 18.91 10.93 -16.20
C GLY A 221 18.74 11.37 -14.75
N ALA A 222 17.50 11.41 -14.28
CA ALA A 222 17.22 11.54 -12.86
C ALA A 222 17.54 10.22 -12.14
N ALA A 223 18.00 10.32 -10.90
CA ALA A 223 18.16 9.14 -10.05
C ALA A 223 16.77 8.63 -9.62
N THR A 224 16.56 7.34 -9.75
CA THR A 224 15.37 6.64 -9.23
C THR A 224 15.70 5.98 -7.89
N THR A 225 14.69 5.74 -7.07
CA THR A 225 14.86 4.98 -5.83
C THR A 225 14.02 3.71 -5.93
N SER A 226 14.67 2.57 -5.75
CA SER A 226 13.98 1.27 -5.80
C SER A 226 13.90 0.64 -4.42
N LEU A 227 12.80 -0.05 -4.15
CA LEU A 227 12.59 -0.91 -3.01
C LEU A 227 12.18 -2.29 -3.51
N SER A 228 12.92 -3.30 -3.08
CA SER A 228 12.57 -4.70 -3.34
C SER A 228 12.57 -5.49 -2.04
N GLY A 229 11.77 -6.53 -1.99
CA GLY A 229 11.67 -7.35 -0.80
C GLY A 229 10.80 -8.58 -1.00
N SER A 230 10.80 -9.46 0.00
CA SER A 230 9.97 -10.65 0.05
C SER A 230 8.97 -10.53 1.20
N ALA A 231 7.71 -10.86 0.92
CA ALA A 231 6.68 -10.86 1.94
C ALA A 231 6.92 -11.97 2.95
N LEU A 232 6.75 -11.66 4.22
CA LEU A 232 6.76 -12.63 5.30
C LEU A 232 5.35 -13.11 5.61
N ALA A 233 5.22 -14.39 5.90
CA ALA A 233 3.93 -14.96 6.27
C ALA A 233 3.39 -14.33 7.57
N VAL A 234 2.09 -14.03 7.55
CA VAL A 234 1.32 -13.59 8.72
C VAL A 234 0.39 -14.72 9.10
N ALA A 235 0.44 -15.18 10.34
CA ALA A 235 -0.54 -16.14 10.86
C ALA A 235 -1.87 -15.41 11.11
N SER A 236 -2.99 -16.03 10.71
CA SER A 236 -4.33 -15.45 10.91
C SER A 236 -4.72 -15.35 12.38
N ASP A 237 -4.22 -16.27 13.22
CA ASP A 237 -4.41 -16.29 14.66
C ASP A 237 -3.23 -16.98 15.35
N ALA A 238 -2.55 -16.30 16.28
CA ALA A 238 -1.45 -16.85 17.06
C ALA A 238 -1.89 -17.93 18.06
N THR A 239 -3.19 -18.07 18.31
CA THR A 239 -3.76 -19.03 19.25
C THR A 239 -4.42 -20.24 18.57
N SER A 240 -4.59 -20.20 17.23
CA SER A 240 -5.19 -21.27 16.44
C SER A 240 -4.16 -22.35 16.10
N CYS A 241 -4.57 -23.62 16.20
CA CYS A 241 -3.79 -24.75 15.68
C CYS A 241 -3.89 -24.86 14.15
N GLU A 242 -4.83 -24.17 13.52
CA GLU A 242 -4.97 -24.04 12.07
C GLU A 242 -4.23 -22.78 11.62
N THR A 243 -3.13 -22.97 10.94
CA THR A 243 -2.30 -21.89 10.45
C THR A 243 -2.64 -21.55 9.01
N ASP A 244 -3.69 -20.81 8.81
CA ASP A 244 -3.94 -20.14 7.53
C ASP A 244 -3.00 -18.92 7.42
N ALA A 245 -1.72 -19.20 7.24
CA ALA A 245 -0.71 -18.15 7.02
C ALA A 245 -0.89 -17.57 5.62
N TYR A 246 -0.82 -16.25 5.52
CA TYR A 246 -0.94 -15.51 4.26
C TYR A 246 0.17 -14.46 4.11
N TYR A 247 0.50 -14.08 2.90
CA TYR A 247 1.49 -13.02 2.62
C TYR A 247 0.86 -11.64 2.49
N GLY A 248 -0.38 -11.58 2.04
CA GLY A 248 -1.12 -10.34 1.81
C GLY A 248 -2.52 -10.60 1.31
N THR A 249 -3.28 -9.53 1.12
CA THR A 249 -4.64 -9.58 0.59
C THR A 249 -4.78 -8.68 -0.63
N MET A 250 -5.63 -9.08 -1.56
CA MET A 250 -6.02 -8.26 -2.71
C MET A 250 -7.50 -7.98 -2.64
N THR A 251 -7.87 -6.71 -2.65
CA THR A 251 -9.26 -6.26 -2.56
C THR A 251 -9.60 -5.41 -3.78
N GLU A 252 -10.62 -5.81 -4.51
CA GLU A 252 -11.22 -5.01 -5.59
C GLU A 252 -12.35 -4.17 -5.00
N GLU A 253 -12.24 -2.86 -5.13
CA GLU A 253 -13.28 -1.89 -4.75
C GLU A 253 -13.86 -1.27 -6.02
N ILE A 254 -15.17 -1.33 -6.20
CA ILE A 254 -15.90 -0.69 -7.31
C ILE A 254 -16.60 0.54 -6.76
N PHE A 255 -16.31 1.70 -7.34
CA PHE A 255 -16.87 2.97 -6.86
C PHE A 255 -18.37 3.05 -7.10
N GLY A 256 -19.10 3.49 -6.07
CA GLY A 256 -20.55 3.61 -6.11
C GLY A 256 -21.32 2.29 -6.15
N ALA A 257 -20.65 1.14 -6.23
CA ALA A 257 -21.30 -0.16 -6.18
C ALA A 257 -21.72 -0.49 -4.75
N THR A 258 -22.94 -0.94 -4.60
CA THR A 258 -23.44 -1.51 -3.36
C THR A 258 -23.38 -3.03 -3.43
N TRP A 259 -23.49 -3.71 -2.28
CA TRP A 259 -23.52 -5.17 -2.29
C TRP A 259 -24.67 -5.74 -3.15
N GLN A 260 -25.78 -5.00 -3.28
CA GLN A 260 -26.94 -5.37 -4.09
C GLN A 260 -26.62 -5.48 -5.59
N ASP A 261 -25.65 -4.71 -6.09
CA ASP A 261 -25.28 -4.70 -7.52
C ASP A 261 -24.62 -6.00 -7.97
N ASN A 262 -24.08 -6.76 -7.04
CA ASN A 262 -23.37 -8.01 -7.28
C ASN A 262 -24.22 -9.26 -6.98
N VAL A 263 -25.48 -9.08 -6.54
CA VAL A 263 -26.41 -10.19 -6.24
C VAL A 263 -27.01 -10.71 -7.53
N VAL A 264 -26.96 -12.02 -7.73
CA VAL A 264 -27.55 -12.69 -8.91
C VAL A 264 -28.83 -13.43 -8.57
N ALA A 265 -28.99 -13.88 -7.32
CA ALA A 265 -30.17 -14.56 -6.83
C ALA A 265 -30.32 -14.39 -5.31
N LEU A 266 -31.46 -14.77 -4.79
CA LEU A 266 -31.70 -14.87 -3.36
C LEU A 266 -31.88 -16.34 -2.97
N ALA A 267 -31.55 -16.65 -1.73
CA ALA A 267 -31.85 -17.95 -1.11
C ALA A 267 -32.44 -17.74 0.28
N ILE A 268 -33.25 -18.68 0.72
CA ILE A 268 -33.85 -18.69 2.06
C ILE A 268 -33.29 -19.90 2.79
N GLU A 269 -32.85 -19.71 4.03
CA GLU A 269 -32.21 -20.76 4.85
C GLU A 269 -33.14 -21.96 5.03
N ASP A 270 -34.38 -21.67 5.41
CA ASP A 270 -35.45 -22.67 5.57
C ASP A 270 -36.58 -22.34 4.57
N ASN A 271 -36.62 -23.08 3.47
CA ASN A 271 -37.59 -22.84 2.40
C ASN A 271 -38.83 -23.73 2.46
N ASP A 272 -38.92 -24.66 3.46
CA ASP A 272 -40.08 -25.49 3.78
C ASP A 272 -40.39 -25.39 5.27
N ILE A 273 -41.32 -24.49 5.60
CA ILE A 273 -41.64 -24.13 6.99
C ILE A 273 -42.95 -24.77 7.40
N GLN A 274 -42.94 -25.49 8.52
CA GLN A 274 -44.12 -26.11 9.11
C GLN A 274 -44.58 -25.30 10.33
N LEU A 275 -45.82 -24.81 10.35
CA LEU A 275 -46.38 -24.03 11.44
C LEU A 275 -47.71 -24.59 11.93
N ALA A 276 -47.94 -24.50 13.23
CA ALA A 276 -49.28 -24.65 13.78
C ALA A 276 -50.06 -23.35 13.56
N THR A 277 -51.40 -23.44 13.55
CA THR A 277 -52.26 -22.23 13.45
C THR A 277 -51.87 -21.21 14.53
N SER A 278 -51.73 -19.94 14.16
CA SER A 278 -51.30 -18.80 14.98
C SER A 278 -49.81 -18.79 15.35
N ALA A 279 -49.02 -19.79 14.94
CA ALA A 279 -47.59 -19.75 15.12
C ALA A 279 -46.90 -18.81 14.13
N THR A 280 -45.70 -18.39 14.44
CA THR A 280 -44.89 -17.48 13.63
C THR A 280 -43.51 -18.03 13.35
N ALA A 281 -42.92 -17.64 12.20
CA ALA A 281 -41.52 -17.90 11.86
C ALA A 281 -40.94 -16.70 11.11
N THR A 282 -39.67 -16.39 11.33
CA THR A 282 -38.97 -15.32 10.62
C THR A 282 -38.09 -15.91 9.53
N LEU A 283 -38.21 -15.42 8.30
CA LEU A 283 -37.39 -15.84 7.19
C LEU A 283 -35.97 -15.31 7.32
N SER A 284 -34.98 -16.15 7.09
CA SER A 284 -33.57 -15.79 6.97
C SER A 284 -33.16 -15.76 5.50
N VAL A 285 -32.82 -14.58 4.98
CA VAL A 285 -32.55 -14.39 3.56
C VAL A 285 -31.05 -14.19 3.31
N TYR A 286 -30.56 -14.91 2.30
CA TYR A 286 -29.17 -14.84 1.85
C TYR A 286 -29.09 -14.23 0.45
N ALA A 287 -28.15 -13.31 0.28
CA ALA A 287 -27.73 -12.81 -1.03
C ALA A 287 -26.76 -13.81 -1.65
N VAL A 288 -27.07 -14.30 -2.85
CA VAL A 288 -26.24 -15.19 -3.65
C VAL A 288 -25.51 -14.36 -4.70
N TYR A 289 -24.20 -14.50 -4.73
CA TYR A 289 -23.32 -13.75 -5.62
C TYR A 289 -22.85 -14.62 -6.79
N GLY A 290 -22.54 -13.99 -7.91
CA GLY A 290 -21.91 -14.68 -9.03
C GLY A 290 -20.45 -15.11 -8.72
N GLY A 291 -19.96 -16.08 -9.51
CA GLY A 291 -18.64 -16.66 -9.31
C GLY A 291 -18.58 -17.57 -8.07
N ASN A 292 -17.41 -17.68 -7.45
CA ASN A 292 -17.20 -18.53 -6.27
C ASN A 292 -17.38 -17.78 -4.94
N LYS A 293 -18.05 -16.65 -4.95
CA LYS A 293 -18.26 -15.84 -3.75
C LYS A 293 -19.34 -16.50 -2.87
N ALA A 294 -19.04 -16.67 -1.58
CA ALA A 294 -19.96 -17.26 -0.62
C ALA A 294 -21.24 -16.41 -0.46
N SER A 295 -22.37 -17.07 -0.33
CA SER A 295 -23.65 -16.43 -0.02
C SER A 295 -23.60 -15.81 1.38
N GLN A 296 -24.24 -14.64 1.53
CA GLN A 296 -24.21 -13.89 2.78
C GLN A 296 -25.64 -13.61 3.27
N LYS A 297 -25.90 -13.88 4.54
CA LYS A 297 -27.13 -13.44 5.21
C LYS A 297 -27.18 -11.92 5.25
N LYS A 298 -28.35 -11.38 4.92
CA LYS A 298 -28.58 -9.94 4.93
C LYS A 298 -29.77 -9.59 5.80
N ASP A 299 -29.81 -8.34 6.25
CA ASP A 299 -30.93 -7.82 7.02
C ASP A 299 -32.21 -7.80 6.17
N ASN A 300 -33.32 -8.24 6.76
CA ASN A 300 -34.61 -8.36 6.10
C ASN A 300 -35.18 -7.01 5.59
N SER A 301 -34.73 -5.90 6.13
CA SER A 301 -35.09 -4.56 5.64
C SER A 301 -34.67 -4.29 4.18
N ASN A 302 -33.76 -5.08 3.63
CA ASN A 302 -33.33 -4.99 2.24
C ASN A 302 -34.23 -5.73 1.25
N PHE A 303 -35.23 -6.45 1.73
CA PHE A 303 -36.06 -7.33 0.92
C PHE A 303 -37.53 -6.94 0.99
N THR A 304 -38.26 -7.32 -0.06
CA THR A 304 -39.70 -7.23 -0.12
C THR A 304 -40.28 -8.63 -0.04
N PHE A 305 -41.20 -8.85 0.89
CA PHE A 305 -41.87 -10.12 1.14
C PHE A 305 -43.32 -10.05 0.64
N THR A 306 -43.74 -11.03 -0.14
CA THR A 306 -45.09 -11.08 -0.71
C THR A 306 -45.67 -12.49 -0.64
N VAL A 307 -46.89 -12.62 -0.11
CA VAL A 307 -47.62 -13.89 -0.18
C VAL A 307 -48.16 -14.06 -1.59
N VAL A 308 -47.82 -15.17 -2.25
CA VAL A 308 -48.19 -15.45 -3.64
C VAL A 308 -49.25 -16.58 -3.73
N GLY A 309 -49.97 -16.65 -4.86
CA GLY A 309 -50.89 -17.74 -5.12
C GLY A 309 -52.21 -17.67 -4.36
N GLY A 310 -52.67 -16.45 -3.95
CA GLY A 310 -53.96 -16.29 -3.27
C GLY A 310 -54.06 -16.83 -1.85
N SER A 311 -52.91 -17.05 -1.22
CA SER A 311 -52.79 -17.76 0.07
C SER A 311 -52.84 -16.85 1.31
N SER A 312 -53.36 -15.61 1.19
CA SER A 312 -53.45 -14.63 2.28
C SER A 312 -54.41 -15.01 3.42
N SER A 313 -55.31 -16.00 3.18
CA SER A 313 -56.10 -16.60 4.21
C SER A 313 -55.37 -17.64 5.05
N ILE A 314 -54.26 -18.17 4.52
CA ILE A 314 -53.45 -19.23 5.20
C ILE A 314 -52.33 -18.56 6.01
N ILE A 315 -51.63 -17.59 5.44
CA ILE A 315 -50.53 -16.90 6.10
C ILE A 315 -50.57 -15.38 5.81
N THR A 316 -49.86 -14.61 6.63
CA THR A 316 -49.43 -13.24 6.32
C THR A 316 -47.95 -13.14 6.56
N VAL A 317 -47.26 -12.22 5.85
CA VAL A 317 -45.88 -11.87 6.05
C VAL A 317 -45.79 -10.35 6.20
N ASP A 318 -44.94 -9.90 7.12
CA ASP A 318 -44.69 -8.47 7.30
C ASP A 318 -43.37 -8.04 6.63
N THR A 319 -43.04 -6.75 6.72
CA THR A 319 -41.86 -6.15 6.13
C THR A 319 -40.55 -6.61 6.79
N THR A 320 -40.61 -7.27 7.95
CA THR A 320 -39.47 -7.85 8.64
C THR A 320 -39.23 -9.32 8.29
N GLY A 321 -40.10 -9.85 7.38
CA GLY A 321 -40.05 -11.28 7.00
C GLY A 321 -40.65 -12.21 8.06
N LEU A 322 -41.43 -11.67 9.01
CA LEU A 322 -42.18 -12.47 9.99
C LEU A 322 -43.44 -13.02 9.34
N VAL A 323 -43.45 -14.34 9.17
CA VAL A 323 -44.62 -15.10 8.68
C VAL A 323 -45.51 -15.46 9.86
N THR A 324 -46.82 -15.22 9.74
CA THR A 324 -47.83 -15.59 10.73
C THR A 324 -48.86 -16.53 10.10
N ALA A 325 -49.02 -17.71 10.69
CA ALA A 325 -50.00 -18.68 10.28
C ALA A 325 -51.42 -18.24 10.70
N LYS A 326 -52.41 -18.33 9.80
CA LYS A 326 -53.82 -17.95 10.03
C LYS A 326 -54.80 -19.09 9.87
N GLY A 327 -54.64 -19.86 8.83
CA GLY A 327 -55.52 -20.96 8.50
C GLY A 327 -54.77 -22.17 7.97
N THR A 328 -55.38 -23.35 8.04
CA THR A 328 -54.74 -24.59 7.57
C THR A 328 -54.58 -24.64 6.07
N GLY A 329 -53.45 -25.19 5.58
CA GLY A 329 -53.13 -25.32 4.17
C GLY A 329 -51.69 -24.95 3.86
N SER A 330 -51.33 -24.87 2.57
CA SER A 330 -49.99 -24.51 2.12
C SER A 330 -50.00 -23.17 1.36
N ALA A 331 -49.02 -22.35 1.61
CA ALA A 331 -48.88 -21.03 1.00
C ALA A 331 -47.42 -20.79 0.64
N TYR A 332 -47.16 -19.82 -0.24
CA TYR A 332 -45.82 -19.44 -0.63
C TYR A 332 -45.52 -17.96 -0.33
N VAL A 333 -44.35 -17.71 0.17
CA VAL A 333 -43.78 -16.35 0.32
C VAL A 333 -42.74 -16.16 -0.75
N GLN A 334 -42.91 -15.17 -1.60
CA GLN A 334 -41.88 -14.69 -2.53
C GLN A 334 -41.06 -13.60 -1.84
N VAL A 335 -39.74 -13.68 -1.97
CA VAL A 335 -38.80 -12.70 -1.50
C VAL A 335 -38.06 -12.09 -2.68
N THR A 336 -38.08 -10.77 -2.79
CA THR A 336 -37.36 -10.01 -3.84
C THR A 336 -36.41 -9.02 -3.21
N LEU A 337 -35.32 -8.70 -3.92
CA LEU A 337 -34.40 -7.66 -3.49
C LEU A 337 -35.00 -6.30 -3.81
N THR A 338 -35.17 -5.47 -2.80
CA THR A 338 -35.79 -4.15 -2.96
C THR A 338 -35.05 -3.26 -3.96
N GLY A 339 -35.71 -2.78 -4.99
CA GLY A 339 -35.14 -1.90 -6.01
C GLY A 339 -34.21 -2.59 -7.04
N LYS A 340 -34.26 -3.95 -7.14
CA LYS A 340 -33.44 -4.73 -8.08
C LYS A 340 -34.28 -5.82 -8.76
N ASP A 341 -34.91 -5.49 -9.86
CA ASP A 341 -35.83 -6.40 -10.60
C ASP A 341 -35.08 -7.50 -11.39
N ASN A 342 -33.77 -7.33 -11.59
CA ASN A 342 -32.93 -8.29 -12.32
C ASN A 342 -32.37 -9.43 -11.44
N VAL A 343 -32.63 -9.42 -10.13
CA VAL A 343 -32.21 -10.44 -9.20
C VAL A 343 -33.29 -11.53 -9.11
N ALA A 344 -32.89 -12.80 -9.29
CA ALA A 344 -33.82 -13.93 -9.19
C ALA A 344 -34.41 -14.02 -7.77
N PRO A 345 -35.77 -14.02 -7.64
CA PRO A 345 -36.45 -14.11 -6.35
C PRO A 345 -36.26 -15.48 -5.70
N ALA A 346 -36.40 -15.52 -4.38
CA ALA A 346 -36.51 -16.77 -3.64
C ALA A 346 -37.94 -17.04 -3.19
N TYR A 347 -38.26 -18.31 -2.95
CA TYR A 347 -39.60 -18.74 -2.50
C TYR A 347 -39.45 -19.64 -1.27
N ALA A 348 -40.28 -19.40 -0.27
CA ALA A 348 -40.47 -20.31 0.86
C ALA A 348 -41.89 -20.88 0.82
N GLN A 349 -42.01 -22.20 0.96
CA GLN A 349 -43.28 -22.86 1.20
C GLN A 349 -43.55 -22.87 2.71
N VAL A 350 -44.78 -22.49 3.06
CA VAL A 350 -45.24 -22.54 4.46
C VAL A 350 -46.47 -23.43 4.52
N THR A 351 -46.40 -24.51 5.29
CA THR A 351 -47.53 -25.42 5.53
C THR A 351 -48.03 -25.21 6.95
N VAL A 352 -49.31 -24.93 7.05
CA VAL A 352 -50.02 -24.73 8.34
C VAL A 352 -50.91 -25.93 8.62
N ALA A 353 -50.63 -26.58 9.75
CA ALA A 353 -51.38 -27.77 10.25
C ALA A 353 -52.46 -27.37 11.28
#